data_76d27804b6fb54239e8a432582575af8
#
_entry.id   76d27804b6fb54239e8a432582575af8
#
_cell.length_a   1.000
_cell.length_b   1.000
_cell.length_c   1.000
_cell.angle_alpha   90.00
_cell.angle_beta   90.00
_cell.angle_gamma   90.00
#
_symmetry.space_group_name_H-M   'P 1'
#
loop_
_entity.id
_entity.type
_entity.pdbx_description
1 polymer ?
#
loop_
_entity_poly.entity_id
_entity_poly.type
_entity_poly.pdbx_seq_one_letter_code
_entity_poly.pdbx_strand_id
1 'polypeptide(L)'
;MAERKAWEMAEAQDRWQLVCINPALVFGRSLTPNTQSGSIEVLQQFTNGLTLAGVPPMWNGVVDVQDVAEAHLQAAFNPKATGRYIVSGGTLSLLEIGQLLKAHFGWKFPFPRNELPKAAFKVIGPFIGFSREFVELNMGYQIYFDANKSQKELGLEYRDVKESLVEHFQQLLDDGVIKQYIP
;
A
#
# COMPACT_ATOMS: atom_id res chain seq x y z
N MET A 1 20.69 -1.79 2.26
CA MET A 1 22.02 -2.02 1.62
C MET A 1 22.05 -1.52 0.17
N ALA A 2 21.10 -1.89 -0.68
CA ALA A 2 21.11 -1.49 -2.11
C ALA A 2 21.06 0.03 -2.32
N GLU A 3 20.13 0.75 -1.68
CA GLU A 3 20.02 2.20 -1.83
C GLU A 3 21.30 2.95 -1.41
N ARG A 4 21.92 2.54 -0.29
CA ARG A 4 23.19 3.16 0.14
C ARG A 4 24.26 3.03 -0.94
N LYS A 5 24.35 1.86 -1.60
CA LYS A 5 25.31 1.65 -2.68
C LYS A 5 25.00 2.53 -3.91
N ALA A 6 23.72 2.74 -4.21
CA ALA A 6 23.30 3.65 -5.27
C ALA A 6 23.75 5.10 -4.97
N TRP A 7 23.59 5.55 -3.73
CA TRP A 7 24.07 6.88 -3.31
C TRP A 7 25.58 7.00 -3.40
N GLU A 8 26.35 6.02 -2.91
CA GLU A 8 27.82 6.00 -3.06
C GLU A 8 28.25 6.10 -4.54
N MET A 9 27.54 5.43 -5.44
CA MET A 9 27.83 5.49 -6.88
C MET A 9 27.48 6.86 -7.47
N ALA A 10 26.37 7.47 -7.02
CA ALA A 10 25.98 8.80 -7.49
C ALA A 10 26.96 9.88 -7.04
N GLU A 11 27.41 9.80 -5.79
CA GLU A 11 28.35 10.75 -5.20
C GLU A 11 29.78 10.64 -5.78
N ALA A 12 30.13 9.50 -6.38
CA ALA A 12 31.43 9.26 -6.99
C ALA A 12 31.60 9.84 -8.41
N GLN A 13 30.59 10.55 -8.95
CA GLN A 13 30.59 11.07 -10.31
C GLN A 13 29.64 12.28 -10.45
N ASP A 14 29.77 13.05 -11.58
CA ASP A 14 29.02 14.29 -11.82
C ASP A 14 28.11 14.20 -13.07
N ARG A 15 27.94 13.03 -13.69
CA ARG A 15 27.21 12.86 -14.95
C ARG A 15 25.71 12.71 -14.80
N TRP A 16 25.25 12.26 -13.63
CA TRP A 16 23.84 12.02 -13.30
C TRP A 16 23.59 12.20 -11.80
N GLN A 17 22.36 12.47 -11.47
CA GLN A 17 21.90 12.59 -10.08
C GLN A 17 20.97 11.43 -9.73
N LEU A 18 20.98 11.02 -8.47
CA LEU A 18 20.06 10.02 -7.92
C LEU A 18 18.89 10.72 -7.24
N VAL A 19 17.69 10.29 -7.58
CA VAL A 19 16.47 10.63 -6.86
C VAL A 19 15.77 9.32 -6.49
N CYS A 20 15.37 9.19 -5.22
CA CYS A 20 14.67 8.00 -4.73
C CYS A 20 13.20 8.30 -4.50
N ILE A 21 12.33 7.58 -5.19
CA ILE A 21 10.89 7.58 -4.93
C ILE A 21 10.57 6.42 -3.99
N ASN A 22 9.96 6.73 -2.84
CA ASN A 22 9.61 5.77 -1.79
C ASN A 22 8.08 5.72 -1.66
N PRO A 23 7.39 4.91 -2.48
CA PRO A 23 5.95 4.81 -2.41
C PRO A 23 5.50 4.03 -1.17
N ALA A 24 4.35 4.40 -0.65
CA ALA A 24 3.60 3.62 0.32
C ALA A 24 3.01 2.35 -0.35
N LEU A 25 2.03 1.70 0.26
CA LEU A 25 1.35 0.54 -0.35
C LEU A 25 0.56 1.02 -1.58
N VAL A 26 0.95 0.51 -2.75
CA VAL A 26 0.43 1.01 -4.03
C VAL A 26 -0.84 0.26 -4.41
N PHE A 27 -1.92 1.01 -4.60
CA PHE A 27 -3.18 0.52 -5.17
C PHE A 27 -3.43 1.14 -6.54
N GLY A 28 -4.43 0.64 -7.25
CA GLY A 28 -4.81 1.12 -8.57
C GLY A 28 -4.69 0.04 -9.64
N ARG A 29 -5.13 0.39 -10.85
CA ARG A 29 -5.25 -0.56 -11.94
C ARG A 29 -3.88 -1.01 -12.46
N SER A 30 -3.72 -2.32 -12.59
CA SER A 30 -2.56 -2.95 -13.23
C SER A 30 -2.69 -2.94 -14.76
N LEU A 31 -1.57 -2.83 -15.46
CA LEU A 31 -1.52 -2.93 -16.93
C LEU A 31 -1.60 -4.38 -17.42
N THR A 32 -1.37 -5.36 -16.54
CA THR A 32 -1.43 -6.79 -16.88
C THR A 32 -2.16 -7.57 -15.81
N PRO A 33 -2.96 -8.60 -16.17
CA PRO A 33 -3.70 -9.42 -15.21
C PRO A 33 -2.81 -10.31 -14.35
N ASN A 34 -1.58 -10.57 -14.74
CA ASN A 34 -0.65 -11.49 -14.06
C ASN A 34 0.32 -10.77 -13.10
N THR A 35 -0.06 -9.63 -12.59
CA THR A 35 0.77 -8.88 -11.65
C THR A 35 0.69 -9.51 -10.26
N GLN A 36 1.86 -9.74 -9.64
CA GLN A 36 1.97 -10.12 -8.23
C GLN A 36 2.50 -8.93 -7.44
N SER A 37 1.79 -8.56 -6.37
CA SER A 37 2.21 -7.48 -5.48
C SER A 37 1.60 -7.64 -4.09
N GLY A 38 2.22 -7.04 -3.09
CA GLY A 38 1.71 -7.07 -1.72
C GLY A 38 0.31 -6.45 -1.58
N SER A 39 -0.05 -5.45 -2.39
CA SER A 39 -1.39 -4.87 -2.40
C SER A 39 -2.45 -5.85 -2.92
N ILE A 40 -2.13 -6.63 -3.96
CA ILE A 40 -3.02 -7.68 -4.47
C ILE A 40 -3.23 -8.75 -3.39
N GLU A 41 -2.16 -9.18 -2.71
CA GLU A 41 -2.25 -10.15 -1.61
C GLU A 41 -3.16 -9.67 -0.48
N VAL A 42 -3.05 -8.39 -0.10
CA VAL A 42 -3.95 -7.77 0.89
C VAL A 42 -5.41 -7.82 0.43
N LEU A 43 -5.69 -7.45 -0.82
CA LEU A 43 -7.06 -7.48 -1.36
C LEU A 43 -7.61 -8.91 -1.47
N GLN A 44 -6.79 -9.89 -1.84
CA GLN A 44 -7.18 -11.30 -1.89
C GLN A 44 -7.56 -11.85 -0.51
N GLN A 45 -6.90 -11.43 0.57
CA GLN A 45 -7.23 -11.84 1.92
C GLN A 45 -8.66 -11.45 2.33
N PHE A 46 -9.20 -10.37 1.77
CA PHE A 46 -10.58 -9.95 2.01
C PHE A 46 -11.63 -10.82 1.29
N THR A 47 -11.21 -11.70 0.39
CA THR A 47 -12.13 -12.52 -0.42
C THR A 47 -12.16 -13.99 -0.02
N ASN A 48 -11.18 -14.47 0.75
CA ASN A 48 -11.03 -15.87 1.11
C ASN A 48 -11.60 -16.26 2.49
N GLY A 49 -12.19 -15.29 3.21
CA GLY A 49 -12.79 -15.50 4.53
C GLY A 49 -11.83 -15.47 5.71
N LEU A 50 -10.52 -15.37 5.49
CA LEU A 50 -9.53 -15.31 6.58
C LEU A 50 -9.74 -14.09 7.48
N THR A 51 -10.27 -13.00 6.94
CA THR A 51 -10.49 -11.75 7.67
C THR A 51 -11.84 -11.66 8.40
N LEU A 52 -12.71 -12.69 8.29
CA LEU A 52 -14.03 -12.70 8.95
C LEU A 52 -13.94 -12.62 10.46
N ALA A 53 -12.96 -13.28 11.07
CA ALA A 53 -12.73 -13.23 12.51
C ALA A 53 -12.19 -11.87 12.98
N GLY A 54 -11.66 -11.07 12.07
CA GLY A 54 -11.04 -9.78 12.30
C GLY A 54 -9.66 -9.66 11.66
N VAL A 55 -9.18 -8.43 11.55
CA VAL A 55 -7.86 -8.10 10.98
C VAL A 55 -6.90 -7.63 12.06
N PRO A 56 -5.58 -7.70 11.81
CA PRO A 56 -4.60 -7.09 12.71
C PRO A 56 -4.76 -5.57 12.75
N PRO A 57 -4.50 -4.93 13.90
CA PRO A 57 -4.52 -3.47 14.05
C PRO A 57 -3.25 -2.89 13.42
N MET A 58 -3.22 -2.87 12.09
CA MET A 58 -2.10 -2.38 11.28
C MET A 58 -2.55 -1.24 10.39
N TRP A 59 -1.77 -0.16 10.40
CA TRP A 59 -1.92 1.00 9.54
C TRP A 59 -0.86 0.99 8.45
N ASN A 60 -1.27 1.35 7.24
CA ASN A 60 -0.38 1.44 6.08
C ASN A 60 -0.58 2.79 5.41
N GLY A 61 0.51 3.39 4.98
CA GLY A 61 0.42 4.43 3.97
C GLY A 61 -0.12 3.80 2.68
N VAL A 62 -0.91 4.55 1.95
CA VAL A 62 -1.53 4.10 0.70
C VAL A 62 -1.38 5.17 -0.37
N VAL A 63 -1.26 4.74 -1.62
CA VAL A 63 -1.08 5.65 -2.76
C VAL A 63 -1.60 5.01 -4.05
N ASP A 64 -2.07 5.83 -4.98
CA ASP A 64 -2.46 5.36 -6.31
C ASP A 64 -1.21 5.09 -7.18
N VAL A 65 -1.29 4.07 -8.02
CA VAL A 65 -0.22 3.71 -8.97
C VAL A 65 0.08 4.83 -9.98
N GLN A 66 -0.92 5.63 -10.35
CA GLN A 66 -0.74 6.77 -11.26
C GLN A 66 0.03 7.90 -10.58
N ASP A 67 -0.22 8.15 -9.28
CA ASP A 67 0.54 9.13 -8.51
C ASP A 67 2.01 8.71 -8.37
N VAL A 68 2.26 7.41 -8.22
CA VAL A 68 3.63 6.87 -8.20
C VAL A 68 4.30 7.05 -9.56
N ALA A 69 3.59 6.77 -10.65
CA ALA A 69 4.10 6.99 -12.01
C ALA A 69 4.42 8.48 -12.26
N GLU A 70 3.51 9.38 -11.87
CA GLU A 70 3.70 10.82 -11.96
C GLU A 70 4.90 11.28 -11.12
N ALA A 71 5.06 10.76 -9.91
CA ALA A 71 6.22 11.05 -9.06
C ALA A 71 7.55 10.71 -9.75
N HIS A 72 7.62 9.58 -10.43
CA HIS A 72 8.81 9.18 -11.18
C HIS A 72 9.05 10.12 -12.38
N LEU A 73 7.98 10.47 -13.09
CA LEU A 73 8.05 11.36 -14.25
C LEU A 73 8.54 12.75 -13.82
N GLN A 74 7.90 13.34 -12.82
CA GLN A 74 8.27 14.64 -12.30
C GLN A 74 9.71 14.66 -11.73
N ALA A 75 10.11 13.62 -11.00
CA ALA A 75 11.47 13.52 -10.49
C ALA A 75 12.52 13.40 -11.62
N ALA A 76 12.19 12.71 -12.72
CA ALA A 76 13.11 12.53 -13.85
C ALA A 76 13.32 13.82 -14.65
N PHE A 77 12.29 14.66 -14.78
CA PHE A 77 12.34 15.88 -15.60
C PHE A 77 12.53 17.17 -14.80
N ASN A 78 12.45 17.13 -13.46
CA ASN A 78 12.69 18.29 -12.62
C ASN A 78 14.18 18.38 -12.23
N PRO A 79 14.96 19.32 -12.78
CA PRO A 79 16.38 19.45 -12.47
C PRO A 79 16.68 19.84 -11.01
N LYS A 80 15.63 20.25 -10.26
CA LYS A 80 15.73 20.58 -8.83
C LYS A 80 15.37 19.42 -7.93
N ALA A 81 14.86 18.30 -8.50
CA ALA A 81 14.51 17.12 -7.71
C ALA A 81 15.76 16.49 -7.11
N THR A 82 15.77 16.26 -5.80
CA THR A 82 16.95 15.72 -5.12
C THR A 82 16.57 14.91 -3.89
N GLY A 83 17.39 13.90 -3.59
CA GLY A 83 17.25 13.10 -2.39
C GLY A 83 16.10 12.10 -2.47
N ARG A 84 15.34 11.99 -1.37
CA ARG A 84 14.28 10.99 -1.19
C ARG A 84 12.92 11.66 -1.11
N TYR A 85 11.93 11.07 -1.78
CA TYR A 85 10.55 11.49 -1.75
C TYR A 85 9.65 10.37 -1.24
N ILE A 86 8.96 10.61 -0.14
CA ILE A 86 7.86 9.75 0.30
C ILE A 86 6.66 10.08 -0.57
N VAL A 87 6.03 9.06 -1.15
CA VAL A 87 4.85 9.19 -2.01
C VAL A 87 3.70 8.42 -1.35
N SER A 88 2.77 9.15 -0.73
CA SER A 88 1.65 8.60 0.04
C SER A 88 0.45 9.54 -0.06
N GLY A 89 -0.67 9.02 -0.55
CA GLY A 89 -1.94 9.75 -0.65
C GLY A 89 -2.76 9.75 0.64
N GLY A 90 -2.38 8.90 1.61
CA GLY A 90 -3.06 8.82 2.90
C GLY A 90 -2.58 7.65 3.73
N THR A 91 -3.23 7.45 4.88
CA THR A 91 -2.98 6.31 5.77
C THR A 91 -4.29 5.63 6.10
N LEU A 92 -4.36 4.31 5.94
CA LEU A 92 -5.53 3.50 6.26
C LEU A 92 -5.12 2.27 7.08
N SER A 93 -5.97 1.89 8.03
CA SER A 93 -5.88 0.58 8.66
C SER A 93 -6.44 -0.51 7.73
N LEU A 94 -6.07 -1.76 7.99
CA LEU A 94 -6.65 -2.90 7.25
C LEU A 94 -8.18 -2.98 7.43
N LEU A 95 -8.69 -2.58 8.60
CA LEU A 95 -10.12 -2.53 8.84
C LEU A 95 -10.79 -1.45 7.99
N GLU A 96 -10.23 -0.24 7.92
CA GLU A 96 -10.74 0.86 7.09
C GLU A 96 -10.75 0.49 5.60
N ILE A 97 -9.68 -0.15 5.09
CA ILE A 97 -9.65 -0.67 3.71
C ILE A 97 -10.82 -1.64 3.49
N GLY A 98 -11.01 -2.61 4.38
CA GLY A 98 -12.12 -3.56 4.28
C GLY A 98 -13.50 -2.90 4.37
N GLN A 99 -13.66 -1.88 5.21
CA GLN A 99 -14.92 -1.12 5.34
C GLN A 99 -15.23 -0.28 4.09
N LEU A 100 -14.23 0.36 3.49
CA LEU A 100 -14.38 1.11 2.23
C LEU A 100 -14.83 0.19 1.09
N LEU A 101 -14.18 -0.97 0.95
CA LEU A 101 -14.57 -1.96 -0.05
C LEU A 101 -15.96 -2.52 0.21
N LYS A 102 -16.31 -2.81 1.47
CA LYS A 102 -17.65 -3.27 1.86
C LYS A 102 -18.74 -2.24 1.55
N ALA A 103 -18.46 -0.96 1.74
CA ALA A 103 -19.41 0.11 1.42
C ALA A 103 -19.75 0.14 -0.08
N HIS A 104 -18.81 -0.24 -0.95
CA HIS A 104 -19.02 -0.27 -2.41
C HIS A 104 -19.58 -1.62 -2.90
N PHE A 105 -18.95 -2.74 -2.48
CA PHE A 105 -19.27 -4.09 -2.99
C PHE A 105 -20.33 -4.84 -2.16
N GLY A 106 -20.71 -4.29 -1.01
CA GLY A 106 -21.75 -4.87 -0.15
C GLY A 106 -21.30 -6.17 0.52
N TRP A 107 -22.23 -7.11 0.65
CA TRP A 107 -22.05 -8.38 1.34
C TRP A 107 -21.55 -9.53 0.45
N LYS A 108 -21.21 -9.25 -0.79
CA LYS A 108 -20.73 -10.25 -1.75
C LYS A 108 -19.38 -10.87 -1.36
N PHE A 109 -18.67 -10.24 -0.43
CA PHE A 109 -17.36 -10.65 0.07
C PHE A 109 -17.32 -10.68 1.59
N PRO A 110 -16.47 -11.54 2.17
CA PRO A 110 -16.30 -11.69 3.61
C PRO A 110 -15.38 -10.60 4.21
N PHE A 111 -15.73 -9.33 3.98
CA PHE A 111 -14.96 -8.21 4.51
C PHE A 111 -14.90 -8.22 6.04
N PRO A 112 -13.78 -7.76 6.64
CA PRO A 112 -13.62 -7.71 8.08
C PRO A 112 -14.64 -6.78 8.75
N ARG A 113 -15.04 -7.14 9.98
CA ARG A 113 -15.98 -6.35 10.78
C ARG A 113 -15.32 -5.63 11.95
N ASN A 114 -14.15 -6.12 12.38
CA ASN A 114 -13.45 -5.64 13.56
C ASN A 114 -11.95 -5.90 13.45
N GLU A 115 -11.19 -5.22 14.29
CA GLU A 115 -9.80 -5.54 14.57
C GLU A 115 -9.71 -6.52 15.74
N LEU A 116 -8.79 -7.46 15.65
CA LEU A 116 -8.43 -8.31 16.79
C LEU A 116 -7.37 -7.61 17.64
N PRO A 117 -7.40 -7.78 18.97
CA PRO A 117 -6.39 -7.18 19.83
C PRO A 117 -4.97 -7.65 19.48
N LYS A 118 -3.98 -6.74 19.57
CA LYS A 118 -2.56 -7.08 19.39
C LYS A 118 -2.14 -8.30 20.22
N ALA A 119 -2.68 -8.46 21.43
CA ALA A 119 -2.40 -9.60 22.29
C ALA A 119 -2.77 -10.95 21.64
N ALA A 120 -3.86 -11.02 20.88
CA ALA A 120 -4.22 -12.22 20.13
C ALA A 120 -3.15 -12.58 19.10
N PHE A 121 -2.62 -11.57 18.37
CA PHE A 121 -1.57 -11.79 17.37
C PHE A 121 -0.22 -12.19 17.97
N LYS A 122 0.07 -11.86 19.23
CA LYS A 122 1.26 -12.39 19.92
C LYS A 122 1.20 -13.91 20.10
N VAL A 123 -0.01 -14.46 20.23
CA VAL A 123 -0.24 -15.89 20.41
C VAL A 123 -0.40 -16.62 19.08
N ILE A 124 -1.31 -16.15 18.22
CA ILE A 124 -1.63 -16.82 16.95
C ILE A 124 -0.66 -16.46 15.81
N GLY A 125 -0.02 -15.29 15.88
CA GLY A 125 0.86 -14.77 14.82
C GLY A 125 1.91 -15.75 14.34
N PRO A 126 2.69 -16.41 15.23
CA PRO A 126 3.71 -17.38 14.82
C PRO A 126 3.17 -18.55 13.99
N PHE A 127 1.90 -18.90 14.12
CA PHE A 127 1.26 -19.99 13.35
C PHE A 127 0.74 -19.54 11.99
N ILE A 128 0.59 -18.23 11.79
CA ILE A 128 0.07 -17.62 10.55
C ILE A 128 1.11 -16.73 9.82
N GLY A 129 2.41 -16.87 10.21
CA GLY A 129 3.51 -16.20 9.51
C GLY A 129 3.96 -14.85 10.09
N PHE A 130 3.39 -14.39 11.20
CA PHE A 130 3.85 -13.18 11.89
C PHE A 130 4.77 -13.54 13.06
N SER A 131 6.04 -13.11 13.01
CA SER A 131 6.91 -13.23 14.17
C SER A 131 6.41 -12.35 15.34
N ARG A 132 6.77 -12.72 16.58
CA ARG A 132 6.42 -11.91 17.75
C ARG A 132 7.04 -10.51 17.67
N GLU A 133 8.23 -10.40 17.15
CA GLU A 133 8.93 -9.14 16.93
C GLU A 133 8.18 -8.27 15.90
N PHE A 134 7.72 -8.86 14.79
CA PHE A 134 6.90 -8.17 13.80
C PHE A 134 5.62 -7.62 14.44
N VAL A 135 4.91 -8.43 15.24
CA VAL A 135 3.70 -8.01 15.95
C VAL A 135 3.98 -6.83 16.88
N GLU A 136 5.10 -6.87 17.62
CA GLU A 136 5.46 -5.78 18.52
C GLU A 136 5.75 -4.48 17.78
N LEU A 137 6.49 -4.55 16.70
CA LEU A 137 6.97 -3.36 15.98
C LEU A 137 5.92 -2.75 15.03
N ASN A 138 4.97 -3.56 14.52
CA ASN A 138 4.09 -3.11 13.43
C ASN A 138 2.60 -3.08 13.77
N MET A 139 2.15 -3.64 14.90
CA MET A 139 0.73 -3.66 15.24
C MET A 139 0.39 -2.73 16.41
N GLY A 140 -0.79 -2.11 16.32
CA GLY A 140 -1.33 -1.23 17.37
C GLY A 140 -0.75 0.18 17.39
N TYR A 141 -0.07 0.58 16.33
CA TYR A 141 0.46 1.93 16.16
C TYR A 141 -0.08 2.54 14.88
N GLN A 142 -0.60 3.76 14.98
CA GLN A 142 -0.96 4.53 13.81
C GLN A 142 0.31 5.19 13.24
N ILE A 143 0.59 4.94 11.97
CA ILE A 143 1.76 5.46 11.26
C ILE A 143 1.28 6.53 10.30
N TYR A 144 1.98 7.67 10.29
CA TYR A 144 1.74 8.76 9.35
C TYR A 144 2.96 8.94 8.46
N PHE A 145 2.70 9.12 7.17
CA PHE A 145 3.73 9.41 6.18
C PHE A 145 3.65 10.87 5.76
N ASP A 146 4.73 11.61 5.98
CA ASP A 146 4.82 12.99 5.53
C ASP A 146 5.21 13.05 4.05
N ALA A 147 4.22 13.29 3.20
CA ALA A 147 4.38 13.46 1.77
C ALA A 147 4.51 14.94 1.33
N ASN A 148 4.65 15.88 2.25
CA ASN A 148 4.72 17.31 1.92
C ASN A 148 5.85 17.65 0.95
N LYS A 149 6.99 16.97 1.03
CA LYS A 149 8.11 17.20 0.13
C LYS A 149 7.75 16.85 -1.32
N SER A 150 7.13 15.70 -1.54
CA SER A 150 6.71 15.28 -2.89
C SER A 150 5.64 16.19 -3.48
N GLN A 151 4.68 16.65 -2.67
CA GLN A 151 3.68 17.61 -3.11
C GLN A 151 4.31 18.96 -3.50
N LYS A 152 5.20 19.51 -2.66
CA LYS A 152 5.77 20.84 -2.88
C LYS A 152 6.83 20.91 -3.98
N GLU A 153 7.71 19.90 -4.03
CA GLU A 153 8.86 19.92 -4.93
C GLU A 153 8.59 19.23 -6.26
N LEU A 154 7.73 18.19 -6.28
CA LEU A 154 7.33 17.50 -7.50
C LEU A 154 5.95 17.93 -8.01
N GLY A 155 5.21 18.77 -7.29
CA GLY A 155 3.88 19.23 -7.69
C GLY A 155 2.80 18.15 -7.68
N LEU A 156 2.95 17.09 -6.85
CA LEU A 156 2.00 15.99 -6.84
C LEU A 156 0.68 16.37 -6.20
N GLU A 157 -0.41 16.04 -6.87
CA GLU A 157 -1.77 16.07 -6.34
C GLU A 157 -2.26 14.62 -6.25
N TYR A 158 -2.43 14.12 -5.01
CA TYR A 158 -2.79 12.72 -4.79
C TYR A 158 -4.26 12.46 -5.10
N ARG A 159 -4.53 11.36 -5.79
CA ARG A 159 -5.87 10.84 -6.04
C ARG A 159 -6.55 10.38 -4.75
N ASP A 160 -7.88 10.34 -4.78
CA ASP A 160 -8.66 9.75 -3.68
C ASP A 160 -8.35 8.24 -3.58
N VAL A 161 -7.74 7.86 -2.47
CA VAL A 161 -7.36 6.47 -2.18
C VAL A 161 -8.56 5.52 -2.21
N LYS A 162 -9.77 6.00 -1.88
CA LYS A 162 -10.98 5.20 -1.94
C LYS A 162 -11.31 4.80 -3.38
N GLU A 163 -11.18 5.74 -4.33
CA GLU A 163 -11.38 5.45 -5.75
C GLU A 163 -10.34 4.44 -6.24
N SER A 164 -9.07 4.64 -5.90
CA SER A 164 -7.98 3.74 -6.26
C SER A 164 -8.21 2.30 -5.75
N LEU A 165 -8.67 2.16 -4.52
CA LEU A 165 -9.00 0.86 -3.91
C LEU A 165 -10.16 0.16 -4.63
N VAL A 166 -11.23 0.90 -4.91
CA VAL A 166 -12.42 0.37 -5.61
C VAL A 166 -12.07 -0.05 -7.03
N GLU A 167 -11.36 0.81 -7.78
CA GLU A 167 -10.92 0.50 -9.14
C GLU A 167 -10.01 -0.73 -9.19
N HIS A 168 -9.06 -0.85 -8.27
CA HIS A 168 -8.16 -1.99 -8.20
C HIS A 168 -8.92 -3.29 -7.88
N PHE A 169 -9.79 -3.25 -6.87
CA PHE A 169 -10.58 -4.42 -6.48
C PHE A 169 -11.52 -4.86 -7.60
N GLN A 170 -12.17 -3.91 -8.30
CA GLN A 170 -13.03 -4.20 -9.45
C GLN A 170 -12.23 -4.85 -10.58
N GLN A 171 -11.04 -4.33 -10.89
CA GLN A 171 -10.18 -4.95 -11.90
C GLN A 171 -9.80 -6.39 -11.55
N LEU A 172 -9.45 -6.66 -10.28
CA LEU A 172 -9.11 -8.03 -9.85
C LEU A 172 -10.31 -9.00 -10.01
N LEU A 173 -11.54 -8.49 -9.88
CA LEU A 173 -12.76 -9.26 -10.18
C LEU A 173 -12.89 -9.52 -11.68
N ASP A 174 -12.74 -8.48 -12.50
CA ASP A 174 -12.89 -8.55 -13.95
C ASP A 174 -11.82 -9.49 -14.57
N ASP A 175 -10.62 -9.46 -14.04
CA ASP A 175 -9.49 -10.33 -14.45
C ASP A 175 -9.59 -11.75 -13.88
N GLY A 176 -10.58 -12.05 -13.02
CA GLY A 176 -10.76 -13.35 -12.39
C GLY A 176 -9.72 -13.73 -11.34
N VAL A 177 -8.91 -12.77 -10.89
CA VAL A 177 -7.89 -12.96 -9.84
C VAL A 177 -8.54 -13.20 -8.48
N ILE A 178 -9.66 -12.53 -8.24
CA ILE A 178 -10.53 -12.74 -7.06
C ILE A 178 -11.92 -13.15 -7.52
N LYS A 179 -12.64 -13.90 -6.68
CA LYS A 179 -13.99 -14.38 -6.98
C LYS A 179 -14.96 -13.95 -5.89
N GLN A 180 -16.21 -13.78 -6.25
CA GLN A 180 -17.26 -13.52 -5.27
C GLN A 180 -17.38 -14.72 -4.32
N TYR A 181 -17.49 -14.43 -3.03
CA TYR A 181 -17.63 -15.45 -1.97
C TYR A 181 -19.06 -16.01 -1.91
N ILE A 182 -20.03 -15.16 -2.20
CA ILE A 182 -21.46 -15.51 -2.23
C ILE A 182 -21.97 -15.27 -3.65
N PRO A 183 -22.63 -16.22 -4.29
CA PRO A 183 -23.16 -16.09 -5.64
C PRO A 183 -24.28 -15.05 -5.74
#